data_af6643a0362b8b07498a92cf5e3c8182
#
_entry.id   af6643a0362b8b07498a92cf5e3c8182
#
_cell.length_a   1.000
_cell.length_b   1.000
_cell.length_c   1.000
_cell.angle_alpha   90.00
_cell.angle_beta   90.00
_cell.angle_gamma   90.00
#
_symmetry.space_group_name_H-M   'P 1'
#
loop_
_entity.id
_entity.type
_entity.pdbx_description
1 polymer ?
#
loop_
_entity_poly.entity_id
_entity_poly.type
_entity_poly.pdbx_seq_one_letter_code
_entity_poly.pdbx_strand_id
1 'polypeptide(L)'
;MWKYLPALLLAALHLAPAHAAPPPGTEPESVKAQVVKVDARRGTVLLKHDAIPSIDMDAMTMPFKVKEAAMLAGIQAGDKVRFSVQVQDDDLLITHIEVLK
;
A
#
# COMPACT_ATOMS: atom_id res chain seq x y z
N MET A 1 -23.29 55.71 -6.66
CA MET A 1 -23.10 55.18 -6.81
C MET A 1 -22.81 54.16 -6.70
N TRP A 2 -22.90 54.01 -6.74
CA TRP A 2 -22.48 53.15 -6.68
C TRP A 2 -22.17 52.13 -6.49
N LYS A 3 -22.13 51.82 -6.58
CA LYS A 3 -21.84 51.10 -6.55
C LYS A 3 -21.45 50.10 -6.43
N TYR A 4 -21.43 49.83 -6.52
CA TYR A 4 -21.02 49.01 -6.59
C TYR A 4 -20.63 48.01 -6.35
N LEU A 5 -20.48 47.57 -6.44
CA LEU A 5 -20.08 46.73 -6.34
C LEU A 5 -19.70 45.86 -6.17
N PRO A 6 -19.49 45.54 -6.05
CA PRO A 6 -18.91 44.67 -6.01
C PRO A 6 -18.70 43.65 -5.81
N ALA A 7 -18.62 43.21 -5.90
CA ALA A 7 -18.32 42.20 -5.81
C ALA A 7 -17.96 41.25 -5.69
N LEU A 8 -17.95 41.06 -5.71
CA LEU A 8 -17.61 40.21 -5.72
C LEU A 8 -17.27 39.24 -5.50
N LEU A 9 -17.10 38.85 -5.47
CA LEU A 9 -16.72 37.99 -5.44
C LEU A 9 -16.45 37.03 -5.26
N LEU A 10 -16.32 36.67 -5.22
CA LEU A 10 -15.97 35.79 -5.24
C LEU A 10 -15.61 34.87 -5.09
N ALA A 11 -15.42 34.61 -5.12
CA ALA A 11 -15.03 33.76 -5.14
C ALA A 11 -14.65 32.83 -4.80
N ALA A 12 -14.54 32.39 -4.80
CA ALA A 12 -14.08 31.47 -4.54
C ALA A 12 -13.88 30.38 -4.51
N LEU A 13 -13.78 30.08 -4.65
CA LEU A 13 -13.53 29.11 -4.71
C LEU A 13 -13.05 28.20 -4.42
N HIS A 14 -12.86 27.62 -4.29
CA HIS A 14 -12.34 26.80 -4.12
C HIS A 14 -11.94 25.86 -4.01
N LEU A 15 -11.78 25.58 -4.08
CA LEU A 15 -11.41 24.72 -4.15
C LEU A 15 -10.89 23.87 -3.84
N ALA A 16 -10.71 23.45 -3.91
CA ALA A 16 -10.33 22.49 -3.81
C ALA A 16 -9.56 21.66 -3.56
N PRO A 17 -9.36 20.91 -3.24
CA PRO A 17 -8.51 20.11 -2.93
C PRO A 17 -8.19 19.13 -3.56
N ALA A 18 -7.66 19.15 -3.86
CA ALA A 18 -7.13 18.47 -4.48
C ALA A 18 -6.91 17.16 -4.26
N HIS A 19 -6.40 16.56 -3.71
CA HIS A 19 -6.05 15.32 -3.58
C HIS A 19 -7.14 14.52 -3.22
N ALA A 20 -8.02 14.41 -3.95
CA ALA A 20 -9.03 13.48 -3.77
C ALA A 20 -8.48 12.09 -3.64
N ALA A 21 -9.23 11.22 -3.06
CA ALA A 21 -8.87 9.83 -2.99
C ALA A 21 -8.75 9.26 -4.40
N PRO A 22 -7.88 8.27 -4.61
CA PRO A 22 -7.79 7.62 -5.90
C PRO A 22 -9.11 6.97 -6.26
N PRO A 23 -9.42 6.85 -7.54
CA PRO A 23 -10.62 6.14 -7.96
C PRO A 23 -10.60 4.68 -7.51
N PRO A 24 -11.77 4.08 -7.33
CA PRO A 24 -11.81 2.65 -7.03
C PRO A 24 -11.06 1.86 -8.07
N GLY A 25 -10.30 0.88 -7.65
CA GLY A 25 -9.54 0.03 -8.55
C GLY A 25 -8.13 0.48 -8.78
N THR A 26 -7.76 1.70 -8.35
CA THR A 26 -6.38 2.17 -8.50
C THR A 26 -5.58 2.08 -7.21
N GLU A 27 -6.23 1.78 -6.10
CA GLU A 27 -5.52 1.59 -4.85
C GLU A 27 -4.80 0.25 -4.87
N PRO A 28 -3.63 0.17 -4.26
CA PRO A 28 -2.94 -1.11 -4.16
C PRO A 28 -3.81 -2.13 -3.44
N GLU A 29 -3.82 -3.34 -3.96
CA GLU A 29 -4.53 -4.42 -3.30
C GLU A 29 -3.81 -4.78 -2.01
N SER A 30 -4.55 -4.95 -0.95
CA SER A 30 -4.01 -5.29 0.36
C SER A 30 -4.37 -6.73 0.69
N VAL A 31 -3.38 -7.51 1.06
CA VAL A 31 -3.53 -8.94 1.28
C VAL A 31 -3.08 -9.29 2.70
N LYS A 32 -3.80 -10.17 3.34
CA LYS A 32 -3.44 -10.63 4.68
C LYS A 32 -2.50 -11.81 4.60
N ALA A 33 -1.60 -11.88 5.54
CA ALA A 33 -0.63 -12.96 5.60
C ALA A 33 -0.14 -13.15 7.03
N GLN A 34 0.57 -14.26 7.23
CA GLN A 34 1.27 -14.51 8.47
C GLN A 34 2.75 -14.64 8.16
N VAL A 35 3.58 -13.97 8.95
CA VAL A 35 5.02 -14.01 8.74
C VAL A 35 5.55 -15.35 9.22
N VAL A 36 6.25 -16.05 8.35
CA VAL A 36 6.89 -17.32 8.68
C VAL A 36 8.35 -17.09 9.05
N LYS A 37 9.03 -16.23 8.30
CA LYS A 37 10.44 -15.97 8.52
C LYS A 37 10.79 -14.60 7.94
N VAL A 38 11.69 -13.90 8.62
CA VAL A 38 12.20 -12.62 8.15
C VAL A 38 13.68 -12.76 7.88
N ASP A 39 14.13 -12.31 6.72
CA ASP A 39 15.55 -12.26 6.40
C ASP A 39 15.88 -10.80 6.04
N ALA A 40 16.18 -10.01 7.07
CA ALA A 40 16.44 -8.60 6.89
C ALA A 40 17.70 -8.34 6.09
N ARG A 41 18.65 -9.26 6.12
CA ARG A 41 19.90 -9.07 5.40
C ARG A 41 19.69 -9.14 3.89
N ARG A 42 18.78 -9.99 3.47
CA ARG A 42 18.45 -10.13 2.05
C ARG A 42 17.30 -9.26 1.63
N GLY A 43 16.63 -8.62 2.59
CA GLY A 43 15.45 -7.84 2.28
C GLY A 43 14.29 -8.71 1.81
N THR A 44 14.15 -9.92 2.39
CA THR A 44 13.09 -10.84 2.03
C THR A 44 12.30 -11.26 3.25
N VAL A 45 11.06 -11.64 3.01
CA VAL A 45 10.19 -12.14 4.06
C VAL A 45 9.40 -13.31 3.50
N LEU A 46 9.36 -14.41 4.26
CA LEU A 46 8.57 -15.57 3.88
C LEU A 46 7.19 -15.41 4.49
N LEU A 47 6.19 -15.34 3.64
CA LEU A 47 4.81 -15.12 4.06
C LEU A 47 3.91 -16.27 3.66
N LYS A 48 3.04 -16.63 4.59
CA LYS A 48 1.92 -17.50 4.28
C LYS A 48 0.76 -16.55 4.02
N HIS A 49 0.46 -16.32 2.75
CA HIS A 49 -0.47 -15.28 2.35
C HIS A 49 -1.77 -15.83 1.79
N ASP A 50 -2.80 -15.01 1.88
CA ASP A 50 -4.08 -15.30 1.26
C ASP A 50 -3.95 -15.10 -0.25
N ALA A 51 -4.97 -15.48 -0.99
CA ALA A 51 -4.99 -15.30 -2.43
C ALA A 51 -4.76 -13.84 -2.81
N ILE A 52 -4.07 -13.63 -3.92
CA ILE A 52 -3.82 -12.30 -4.47
C ILE A 52 -4.47 -12.26 -5.86
N PRO A 53 -5.75 -11.89 -5.93
CA PRO A 53 -6.48 -11.94 -7.19
C PRO A 53 -5.91 -11.10 -8.31
N SER A 54 -5.32 -9.95 -7.97
CA SER A 54 -4.80 -9.03 -9.00
C SER A 54 -3.69 -9.65 -9.83
N ILE A 55 -3.00 -10.65 -9.31
CA ILE A 55 -1.93 -11.33 -10.02
C ILE A 55 -2.23 -12.83 -10.16
N ASP A 56 -3.51 -13.18 -9.99
CA ASP A 56 -3.97 -14.54 -10.21
C ASP A 56 -3.17 -15.57 -9.40
N MET A 57 -2.91 -15.24 -8.16
CA MET A 57 -2.11 -16.08 -7.27
C MET A 57 -2.97 -16.64 -6.15
N ASP A 58 -2.86 -17.96 -5.94
CA ASP A 58 -3.58 -18.63 -4.88
C ASP A 58 -2.91 -18.41 -3.53
N ALA A 59 -3.62 -18.71 -2.46
CA ALA A 59 -3.06 -18.68 -1.12
C ALA A 59 -1.90 -19.69 -1.04
N MET A 60 -0.75 -19.25 -0.55
CA MET A 60 0.41 -20.12 -0.44
C MET A 60 1.48 -19.50 0.45
N THR A 61 2.55 -20.23 0.68
CA THR A 61 3.68 -19.73 1.45
C THR A 61 4.84 -19.54 0.49
N MET A 62 5.35 -18.33 0.42
CA MET A 62 6.47 -18.05 -0.48
C MET A 62 7.25 -16.80 -0.03
N PRO A 63 8.50 -16.68 -0.48
CA PRO A 63 9.28 -15.49 -0.14
C PRO A 63 8.91 -14.31 -1.05
N PHE A 64 9.02 -13.12 -0.47
CA PHE A 64 8.81 -11.87 -1.20
C PHE A 64 9.98 -10.95 -0.91
N LYS A 65 10.37 -10.15 -1.88
CA LYS A 65 11.32 -9.08 -1.65
C LYS A 65 10.55 -7.85 -1.17
N VAL A 66 11.18 -7.05 -0.32
CA VAL A 66 10.60 -5.77 0.10
C VAL A 66 11.31 -4.65 -0.62
N LYS A 67 10.58 -3.58 -0.85
CA LYS A 67 11.13 -2.42 -1.54
C LYS A 67 12.29 -1.81 -0.76
N GLU A 68 12.18 -1.79 0.56
CA GLU A 68 13.24 -1.28 1.40
C GLU A 68 13.38 -2.19 2.60
N ALA A 69 14.61 -2.57 2.94
CA ALA A 69 14.85 -3.48 4.06
C ALA A 69 14.31 -2.94 5.39
N ALA A 70 14.26 -1.63 5.53
CA ALA A 70 13.73 -1.00 6.73
C ALA A 70 12.26 -1.36 6.97
N MET A 71 11.53 -1.76 5.92
CA MET A 71 10.15 -2.17 6.06
C MET A 71 9.99 -3.42 6.91
N LEU A 72 11.06 -4.18 7.09
CA LEU A 72 11.03 -5.39 7.90
C LEU A 72 11.35 -5.12 9.37
N ALA A 73 11.70 -3.90 9.71
CA ALA A 73 11.98 -3.56 11.09
C ALA A 73 10.71 -3.73 11.92
N GLY A 74 10.81 -4.43 13.05
CA GLY A 74 9.68 -4.65 13.91
C GLY A 74 8.75 -5.77 13.48
N ILE A 75 9.06 -6.45 12.39
CA ILE A 75 8.27 -7.58 11.92
C ILE A 75 8.98 -8.87 12.33
N GLN A 76 8.24 -9.78 12.92
CA GLN A 76 8.77 -11.03 13.43
C GLN A 76 7.96 -12.21 12.94
N ALA A 77 8.61 -13.38 12.95
CA ALA A 77 7.90 -14.63 12.63
C ALA A 77 6.69 -14.77 13.56
N GLY A 78 5.58 -15.18 13.00
CA GLY A 78 4.32 -15.32 13.73
C GLY A 78 3.41 -14.12 13.66
N ASP A 79 3.92 -12.96 13.27
CA ASP A 79 3.09 -11.77 13.15
C ASP A 79 2.07 -11.94 12.03
N LYS A 80 0.89 -11.38 12.25
CA LYS A 80 -0.08 -11.23 11.19
C LYS A 80 0.09 -9.86 10.58
N VAL A 81 0.10 -9.81 9.26
CA VAL A 81 0.37 -8.59 8.53
C VAL A 81 -0.61 -8.41 7.40
N ARG A 82 -0.65 -7.19 6.91
CA ARG A 82 -1.33 -6.85 5.67
C ARG A 82 -0.29 -6.22 4.77
N PHE A 83 -0.26 -6.64 3.53
CA PHE A 83 0.77 -6.14 2.63
C PHE A 83 0.22 -5.88 1.24
N SER A 84 0.94 -5.06 0.50
CA SER A 84 0.67 -4.81 -0.91
C SER A 84 1.89 -5.22 -1.71
N VAL A 85 1.66 -5.78 -2.88
CA VAL A 85 2.73 -6.30 -3.71
C VAL A 85 2.60 -5.74 -5.10
N GLN A 86 3.74 -5.57 -5.76
CA GLN A 86 3.81 -5.12 -7.13
C GLN A 86 4.71 -6.08 -7.90
N VAL A 87 4.30 -6.45 -9.10
CA VAL A 87 5.15 -7.25 -9.98
C VAL A 87 6.09 -6.32 -10.69
N GLN A 88 7.40 -6.56 -10.57
CA GLN A 88 8.41 -5.75 -11.18
C GLN A 88 9.54 -6.64 -11.68
N ASP A 89 9.78 -6.65 -12.99
CA ASP A 89 10.85 -7.46 -13.60
C ASP A 89 10.76 -8.93 -13.17
N ASP A 90 9.56 -9.48 -13.20
CA ASP A 90 9.29 -10.87 -12.82
C ASP A 90 9.46 -11.17 -11.34
N ASP A 91 9.76 -10.17 -10.53
CA ASP A 91 9.82 -10.32 -9.08
C ASP A 91 8.55 -9.78 -8.44
N LEU A 92 8.21 -10.36 -7.31
CA LEU A 92 7.14 -9.83 -6.48
C LEU A 92 7.74 -8.97 -5.39
N LEU A 93 7.44 -7.69 -5.44
CA LEU A 93 8.03 -6.70 -4.56
C LEU A 93 6.97 -6.15 -3.62
N ILE A 94 7.22 -6.29 -2.32
CA ILE A 94 6.31 -5.72 -1.32
C ILE A 94 6.56 -4.22 -1.26
N THR A 95 5.52 -3.45 -1.53
CA THR A 95 5.58 -1.99 -1.50
C THR A 95 5.05 -1.41 -0.21
N HIS A 96 4.31 -2.20 0.55
CA HIS A 96 3.77 -1.77 1.83
C HIS A 96 3.50 -3.02 2.67
N ILE A 97 3.82 -2.94 3.96
CA ILE A 97 3.52 -4.03 4.88
C ILE A 97 3.31 -3.43 6.27
N GLU A 98 2.29 -3.92 6.95
CA GLU A 98 2.00 -3.47 8.30
C GLU A 98 1.57 -4.63 9.18
N VAL A 99 1.93 -4.55 10.44
CA VAL A 99 1.56 -5.57 11.42
C VAL A 99 0.14 -5.31 11.88
N LEU A 100 -0.67 -6.35 11.91
CA LEU A 100 -2.05 -6.28 12.40
C LEU A 100 -2.06 -6.65 13.87
N LYS A 101 -2.74 -5.84 14.66
CA LYS A 101 -2.81 -6.08 16.10
C LYS A 101 -4.21 -6.25 16.58
#